data_a0b132939821d644ff639020cc24c05b
#
_entry.id   a0b132939821d644ff639020cc24c05b
#
_cell.length_a   1.000
_cell.length_b   1.000
_cell.length_c   1.000
_cell.angle_alpha   90.00
_cell.angle_beta   90.00
_cell.angle_gamma   90.00
#
_symmetry.space_group_name_H-M   'P 1'
#
loop_
_entity.id
_entity.type
_entity.pdbx_description
1 polymer ?
#
loop_
_entity_poly.entity_id
_entity_poly.type
_entity_poly.pdbx_seq_one_letter_code
_entity_poly.pdbx_strand_id
1 'polypeptide(L)'
;MSKPLTGIKVVEMAGLGPCPFAGMVLADLGARVIRVDRPKFNTPLDECESEKSEVLGRGKESISVDLKNPKSLELVKGLITKSDVLIEGFRPQVMERLGLGPEVLLKVMPSLVYGRMTGFGQSGPYALRAGHDINYVSLSGALAAIGEKDGPPIIPLNLVGDFGGGGMLLVVGVLAALLRARITSQGDVIDAAMVDGSAMISSMIYGFLGQGLWEDQRGVNLLDGGAPFYSTYRTKDGRYMALGALEPGFYKELLAVLGLAGDEDMQSQYDRSKWPTMRSKIARIIEEKTRDEWEAISETTDSCMTPVLSLKEAPKHHVAQEREAFVEVAGVIQPALAPRFSLDPERCIPQRAPMIGENTVEIMRELGYALQDIDSFLSEKVAYRPGD
;
A
#
# COMPACT_ATOMS: atom_id res chain seq x y z
N MET A 1 -7.01 -23.03 -11.52
CA MET A 1 -8.22 -22.16 -11.64
C MET A 1 -7.79 -20.74 -11.94
N SER A 2 -8.63 -19.91 -12.54
CA SER A 2 -8.25 -18.54 -12.90
C SER A 2 -8.30 -17.63 -11.68
N LYS A 3 -7.30 -16.73 -11.54
CA LYS A 3 -7.30 -15.68 -10.49
C LYS A 3 -8.51 -14.74 -10.64
N PRO A 4 -8.92 -14.02 -9.57
CA PRO A 4 -10.13 -13.19 -9.56
C PRO A 4 -10.25 -12.17 -10.71
N LEU A 5 -9.15 -11.58 -11.15
CA LEU A 5 -9.12 -10.59 -12.23
C LEU A 5 -8.61 -11.12 -13.57
N THR A 6 -8.57 -12.46 -13.74
CA THR A 6 -8.18 -13.04 -15.03
C THR A 6 -9.09 -12.51 -16.15
N GLY A 7 -8.47 -12.03 -17.23
CA GLY A 7 -9.13 -11.41 -18.37
C GLY A 7 -9.38 -9.90 -18.25
N ILE A 8 -9.07 -9.28 -17.11
CA ILE A 8 -9.05 -7.82 -16.96
C ILE A 8 -7.73 -7.27 -17.44
N LYS A 9 -7.77 -6.21 -18.26
CA LYS A 9 -6.61 -5.46 -18.73
C LYS A 9 -6.55 -4.08 -18.10
N VAL A 10 -5.40 -3.75 -17.54
CA VAL A 10 -5.12 -2.47 -16.87
C VAL A 10 -3.96 -1.78 -17.58
N VAL A 11 -4.14 -0.53 -17.93
CA VAL A 11 -3.04 0.37 -18.31
C VAL A 11 -2.67 1.18 -17.08
N GLU A 12 -1.39 1.19 -16.74
CA GLU A 12 -0.82 1.99 -15.67
C GLU A 12 0.12 3.03 -16.27
N MET A 13 -0.15 4.31 -16.05
CA MET A 13 0.86 5.34 -16.37
C MET A 13 1.95 5.29 -15.32
N ALA A 14 3.19 5.13 -15.73
CA ALA A 14 4.33 5.02 -14.80
C ALA A 14 4.41 6.21 -13.84
N GLY A 15 4.66 5.92 -12.59
CA GLY A 15 4.72 6.89 -11.50
C GLY A 15 5.44 6.33 -10.29
N LEU A 16 5.31 6.99 -9.13
CA LEU A 16 5.92 6.60 -7.87
C LEU A 16 4.83 6.28 -6.82
N GLY A 17 5.16 5.42 -5.86
CA GLY A 17 4.37 5.17 -4.65
C GLY A 17 3.02 4.48 -4.90
N PRO A 18 1.90 5.16 -4.63
CA PRO A 18 0.57 4.53 -4.50
C PRO A 18 0.01 3.95 -5.81
N CYS A 19 0.25 4.60 -6.97
CA CYS A 19 -0.26 4.10 -8.25
C CYS A 19 0.45 2.79 -8.66
N PRO A 20 1.81 2.69 -8.67
CA PRO A 20 2.49 1.42 -8.87
C PRO A 20 2.09 0.32 -7.87
N PHE A 21 1.86 0.68 -6.60
CA PHE A 21 1.36 -0.27 -5.61
C PHE A 21 -0.03 -0.81 -5.99
N ALA A 22 -0.95 0.06 -6.39
CA ALA A 22 -2.27 -0.36 -6.86
C ALA A 22 -2.19 -1.29 -8.07
N GLY A 23 -1.34 -0.95 -9.06
CA GLY A 23 -1.08 -1.80 -10.22
C GLY A 23 -0.49 -3.16 -9.84
N MET A 24 0.43 -3.23 -8.88
CA MET A 24 0.97 -4.48 -8.35
C MET A 24 -0.14 -5.35 -7.72
N VAL A 25 -1.00 -4.77 -6.90
CA VAL A 25 -2.11 -5.50 -6.28
C VAL A 25 -3.07 -6.04 -7.34
N LEU A 26 -3.40 -5.25 -8.37
CA LEU A 26 -4.25 -5.70 -9.48
C LEU A 26 -3.59 -6.83 -10.28
N ALA A 27 -2.27 -6.76 -10.53
CA ALA A 27 -1.52 -7.84 -11.19
C ALA A 27 -1.48 -9.11 -10.33
N ASP A 28 -1.23 -9.00 -9.04
CA ASP A 28 -1.27 -10.11 -8.09
C ASP A 28 -2.64 -10.81 -8.08
N LEU A 29 -3.72 -10.04 -8.22
CA LEU A 29 -5.10 -10.54 -8.34
C LEU A 29 -5.40 -11.16 -9.72
N GLY A 30 -4.49 -11.10 -10.68
CA GLY A 30 -4.58 -11.75 -11.99
C GLY A 30 -4.96 -10.85 -13.15
N ALA A 31 -5.04 -9.54 -12.97
CA ALA A 31 -5.17 -8.63 -14.08
C ALA A 31 -3.86 -8.59 -14.91
N ARG A 32 -3.98 -8.41 -16.22
CA ARG A 32 -2.87 -8.07 -17.07
C ARG A 32 -2.60 -6.56 -16.97
N VAL A 33 -1.53 -6.18 -16.29
CA VAL A 33 -1.17 -4.77 -16.09
C VAL A 33 -0.04 -4.40 -17.04
N ILE A 34 -0.31 -3.43 -17.92
CA ILE A 34 0.66 -2.88 -18.86
C ILE A 34 1.06 -1.49 -18.37
N ARG A 35 2.30 -1.35 -17.94
CA ARG A 35 2.87 -0.07 -17.50
C ARG A 35 3.41 0.69 -18.70
N VAL A 36 2.97 1.93 -18.86
CA VAL A 36 3.46 2.88 -19.86
C VAL A 36 4.60 3.67 -19.24
N ASP A 37 5.82 3.29 -19.56
CA ASP A 37 7.05 3.88 -19.05
C ASP A 37 7.56 5.00 -19.96
N ARG A 38 8.29 5.94 -19.37
CA ARG A 38 9.13 6.88 -20.11
C ARG A 38 10.45 6.19 -20.49
N PRO A 39 11.10 6.60 -21.58
CA PRO A 39 12.44 6.11 -21.89
C PRO A 39 13.43 6.51 -20.79
N LYS A 40 14.44 5.68 -20.54
CA LYS A 40 15.55 6.01 -19.63
C LYS A 40 16.46 7.05 -20.28
N PHE A 41 16.75 8.10 -19.54
CA PHE A 41 17.66 9.16 -19.97
C PHE A 41 19.01 9.14 -19.22
N ASN A 42 19.37 8.04 -18.55
CA ASN A 42 20.58 7.89 -17.73
C ASN A 42 20.71 8.98 -16.66
N THR A 43 19.63 9.29 -15.97
CA THR A 43 19.63 10.19 -14.83
C THR A 43 19.96 9.42 -13.54
N PRO A 44 20.46 10.10 -12.46
CA PRO A 44 20.69 9.43 -11.18
C PRO A 44 19.43 8.76 -10.59
N LEU A 45 18.23 9.21 -10.98
CA LEU A 45 16.96 8.58 -10.59
C LEU A 45 16.75 7.23 -11.30
N ASP A 46 17.21 7.11 -12.54
CA ASP A 46 17.11 5.86 -13.30
C ASP A 46 18.08 4.78 -12.76
N GLU A 47 19.17 5.17 -12.07
CA GLU A 47 20.12 4.26 -11.41
C GLU A 47 19.56 3.68 -10.11
N CYS A 48 18.68 4.39 -9.41
CA CYS A 48 18.03 3.91 -8.19
C CYS A 48 16.95 2.85 -8.46
N GLU A 49 16.42 2.79 -9.66
CA GLU A 49 15.46 1.78 -10.11
C GLU A 49 16.21 0.55 -10.65
N SER A 50 16.82 -0.22 -9.74
CA SER A 50 17.34 -1.55 -10.11
C SER A 50 16.14 -2.43 -10.49
N GLU A 51 15.99 -2.69 -11.78
CA GLU A 51 14.87 -3.45 -12.39
C GLU A 51 14.61 -4.79 -11.71
N LYS A 52 15.66 -5.43 -11.17
CA LYS A 52 15.53 -6.72 -10.47
C LYS A 52 14.93 -6.62 -9.06
N SER A 53 15.06 -5.47 -8.40
CA SER A 53 14.60 -5.23 -7.03
C SER A 53 13.30 -4.42 -6.94
N GLU A 54 12.70 -4.02 -8.06
CA GLU A 54 11.46 -3.25 -8.11
C GLU A 54 10.25 -4.12 -7.77
N VAL A 55 9.94 -4.22 -6.47
CA VAL A 55 8.83 -5.06 -5.98
C VAL A 55 7.48 -4.60 -6.53
N LEU A 56 7.25 -3.29 -6.67
CA LEU A 56 5.98 -2.74 -7.13
C LEU A 56 5.71 -2.97 -8.62
N GLY A 57 6.75 -3.32 -9.39
CA GLY A 57 6.63 -3.68 -10.81
C GLY A 57 6.35 -5.15 -11.09
N ARG A 58 6.34 -6.00 -10.06
CA ARG A 58 6.18 -7.46 -10.22
C ARG A 58 4.87 -7.82 -10.94
N GLY A 59 4.94 -8.82 -11.80
CA GLY A 59 3.77 -9.35 -12.52
C GLY A 59 3.20 -8.43 -13.59
N LYS A 60 3.86 -7.31 -13.89
CA LYS A 60 3.45 -6.35 -14.94
C LYS A 60 4.21 -6.59 -16.25
N GLU A 61 3.72 -5.96 -17.30
CA GLU A 61 4.41 -5.75 -18.58
C GLU A 61 4.80 -4.28 -18.72
N SER A 62 5.78 -3.97 -19.57
CA SER A 62 6.26 -2.60 -19.80
C SER A 62 6.31 -2.27 -21.30
N ILE A 63 5.68 -1.15 -21.64
CA ILE A 63 5.88 -0.47 -22.92
C ILE A 63 6.53 0.89 -22.65
N SER A 64 7.60 1.21 -23.37
CA SER A 64 8.30 2.48 -23.21
C SER A 64 8.10 3.40 -24.40
N VAL A 65 7.60 4.62 -24.13
CA VAL A 65 7.24 5.60 -25.15
C VAL A 65 7.55 7.04 -24.69
N ASP A 66 7.85 7.92 -25.65
CA ASP A 66 7.97 9.35 -25.36
C ASP A 66 6.61 10.05 -25.50
N LEU A 67 5.93 10.32 -24.38
CA LEU A 67 4.63 10.99 -24.35
C LEU A 67 4.64 12.44 -24.90
N LYS A 68 5.81 13.00 -25.22
CA LYS A 68 5.91 14.29 -25.91
C LYS A 68 5.69 14.15 -27.42
N ASN A 69 5.81 12.93 -27.94
CA ASN A 69 5.61 12.67 -29.38
C ASN A 69 4.12 12.35 -29.65
N PRO A 70 3.46 13.05 -30.58
CA PRO A 70 2.04 12.79 -30.91
C PRO A 70 1.76 11.35 -31.37
N LYS A 71 2.70 10.69 -32.08
CA LYS A 71 2.54 9.28 -32.51
C LYS A 71 2.47 8.34 -31.28
N SER A 72 3.24 8.64 -30.22
CA SER A 72 3.20 7.87 -28.98
C SER A 72 1.86 8.03 -28.24
N LEU A 73 1.27 9.22 -28.28
CA LEU A 73 -0.04 9.47 -27.67
C LEU A 73 -1.14 8.66 -28.35
N GLU A 74 -1.12 8.54 -29.68
CA GLU A 74 -2.07 7.70 -30.42
C GLU A 74 -1.86 6.21 -30.11
N LEU A 75 -0.62 5.75 -29.97
CA LEU A 75 -0.29 4.38 -29.56
C LEU A 75 -0.86 4.09 -28.16
N VAL A 76 -0.60 4.98 -27.19
CA VAL A 76 -1.10 4.84 -25.80
C VAL A 76 -2.63 4.90 -25.76
N LYS A 77 -3.25 5.80 -26.52
CA LYS A 77 -4.70 5.87 -26.65
C LYS A 77 -5.29 4.57 -27.22
N GLY A 78 -4.65 4.00 -28.25
CA GLY A 78 -5.01 2.71 -28.81
C GLY A 78 -4.90 1.56 -27.80
N LEU A 79 -3.90 1.59 -26.91
CA LEU A 79 -3.73 0.65 -25.82
C LEU A 79 -4.85 0.78 -24.78
N ILE A 80 -5.14 2.01 -24.33
CA ILE A 80 -6.19 2.30 -23.35
C ILE A 80 -7.56 1.86 -23.86
N THR A 81 -7.89 2.14 -25.12
CA THR A 81 -9.20 1.78 -25.70
C THR A 81 -9.41 0.27 -25.89
N LYS A 82 -8.38 -0.53 -25.70
CA LYS A 82 -8.46 -2.01 -25.67
C LYS A 82 -8.30 -2.59 -24.26
N SER A 83 -8.43 -1.77 -23.24
CA SER A 83 -8.24 -2.13 -21.82
C SER A 83 -9.48 -1.78 -20.99
N ASP A 84 -9.69 -2.47 -19.88
CA ASP A 84 -10.83 -2.26 -18.98
C ASP A 84 -10.60 -1.10 -18.01
N VAL A 85 -9.34 -0.86 -17.65
CA VAL A 85 -8.93 0.09 -16.59
C VAL A 85 -7.74 0.92 -17.06
N LEU A 86 -7.77 2.20 -16.74
CA LEU A 86 -6.60 3.09 -16.75
C LEU A 86 -6.37 3.60 -15.34
N ILE A 87 -5.14 3.47 -14.81
CA ILE A 87 -4.73 4.14 -13.57
C ILE A 87 -3.57 5.08 -13.84
N GLU A 88 -3.60 6.27 -13.23
CA GLU A 88 -2.57 7.28 -13.36
C GLU A 88 -2.33 8.02 -12.05
N GLY A 89 -1.12 8.52 -11.86
CA GLY A 89 -0.69 9.27 -10.67
C GLY A 89 -0.09 10.63 -10.99
N PHE A 90 -0.45 11.24 -12.13
CA PHE A 90 0.02 12.56 -12.51
C PHE A 90 -0.72 13.67 -11.77
N ARG A 91 -0.12 14.85 -11.75
CA ARG A 91 -0.81 16.03 -11.25
C ARG A 91 -2.06 16.32 -12.08
N PRO A 92 -3.12 16.90 -11.47
CA PRO A 92 -4.32 17.29 -12.20
C PRO A 92 -4.02 18.04 -13.50
N GLN A 93 -4.83 17.81 -14.53
CA GLN A 93 -4.72 18.37 -15.88
C GLN A 93 -3.55 17.88 -16.74
N VAL A 94 -2.68 16.98 -16.26
CA VAL A 94 -1.60 16.43 -17.10
C VAL A 94 -2.18 15.53 -18.19
N MET A 95 -3.03 14.59 -17.82
CA MET A 95 -3.66 13.67 -18.78
C MET A 95 -4.56 14.42 -19.78
N GLU A 96 -5.25 15.46 -19.34
CA GLU A 96 -6.04 16.35 -20.22
C GLU A 96 -5.15 17.02 -21.28
N ARG A 97 -4.00 17.57 -20.88
CA ARG A 97 -3.03 18.18 -21.82
C ARG A 97 -2.43 17.19 -22.83
N LEU A 98 -2.33 15.91 -22.44
CA LEU A 98 -1.89 14.82 -23.32
C LEU A 98 -3.02 14.33 -24.24
N GLY A 99 -4.24 14.83 -24.13
CA GLY A 99 -5.40 14.33 -24.88
C GLY A 99 -5.88 12.94 -24.41
N LEU A 100 -5.46 12.53 -23.21
CA LEU A 100 -5.80 11.25 -22.58
C LEU A 100 -6.68 11.46 -21.34
N GLY A 101 -7.28 12.62 -21.16
CA GLY A 101 -8.19 12.92 -20.05
C GLY A 101 -9.52 12.13 -20.15
N PRO A 102 -10.24 12.02 -19.02
CA PRO A 102 -11.46 11.20 -18.94
C PRO A 102 -12.54 11.62 -19.92
N GLU A 103 -12.71 12.92 -20.17
CA GLU A 103 -13.71 13.42 -21.14
C GLU A 103 -13.46 12.93 -22.57
N VAL A 104 -12.18 12.72 -22.95
CA VAL A 104 -11.82 12.21 -24.26
C VAL A 104 -11.99 10.71 -24.33
N LEU A 105 -11.47 9.99 -23.33
CA LEU A 105 -11.41 8.53 -23.34
C LEU A 105 -12.78 7.89 -23.11
N LEU A 106 -13.61 8.42 -22.21
CA LEU A 106 -14.95 7.89 -21.94
C LEU A 106 -15.94 8.12 -23.09
N LYS A 107 -15.72 9.10 -23.97
CA LYS A 107 -16.49 9.25 -25.20
C LYS A 107 -16.26 8.10 -26.19
N VAL A 108 -15.02 7.57 -26.22
CA VAL A 108 -14.63 6.47 -27.12
C VAL A 108 -14.88 5.11 -26.47
N MET A 109 -14.70 5.03 -25.15
CA MET A 109 -14.88 3.82 -24.36
C MET A 109 -15.69 4.10 -23.09
N PRO A 110 -17.04 4.13 -23.19
CA PRO A 110 -17.90 4.47 -22.05
C PRO A 110 -17.78 3.51 -20.86
N SER A 111 -17.30 2.29 -21.06
CA SER A 111 -17.10 1.28 -20.01
C SER A 111 -15.75 1.37 -19.30
N LEU A 112 -14.86 2.28 -19.72
CA LEU A 112 -13.52 2.42 -19.12
C LEU A 112 -13.62 2.86 -17.67
N VAL A 113 -12.91 2.16 -16.79
CA VAL A 113 -12.69 2.58 -15.41
C VAL A 113 -11.41 3.43 -15.37
N TYR A 114 -11.51 4.67 -14.95
CA TYR A 114 -10.41 5.64 -14.96
C TYR A 114 -10.04 6.01 -13.53
N GLY A 115 -8.97 5.43 -12.99
CA GLY A 115 -8.46 5.71 -11.65
C GLY A 115 -7.41 6.82 -11.63
N ARG A 116 -7.66 7.87 -10.84
CA ARG A 116 -6.78 9.04 -10.69
C ARG A 116 -6.26 9.11 -9.27
N MET A 117 -4.99 8.81 -9.08
CA MET A 117 -4.30 8.84 -7.79
C MET A 117 -3.60 10.18 -7.59
N THR A 118 -3.97 10.92 -6.55
CA THR A 118 -3.33 12.19 -6.22
C THR A 118 -3.14 12.36 -4.71
N GLY A 119 -2.32 13.33 -4.33
CA GLY A 119 -2.15 13.69 -2.92
C GLY A 119 -3.37 14.42 -2.34
N PHE A 120 -3.89 15.40 -3.09
CA PHE A 120 -4.88 16.36 -2.60
C PHE A 120 -6.19 16.39 -3.41
N GLY A 121 -6.41 15.40 -4.29
CA GLY A 121 -7.58 15.35 -5.17
C GLY A 121 -7.42 16.14 -6.47
N GLN A 122 -8.44 16.01 -7.34
CA GLN A 122 -8.46 16.66 -8.66
C GLN A 122 -8.84 18.15 -8.58
N SER A 123 -9.39 18.60 -7.45
CA SER A 123 -9.88 19.96 -7.23
C SER A 123 -9.52 20.46 -5.84
N GLY A 124 -9.75 21.74 -5.60
CA GLY A 124 -9.47 22.36 -4.31
C GLY A 124 -8.15 23.14 -4.26
N PRO A 125 -7.86 23.83 -3.13
CA PRO A 125 -6.77 24.80 -3.04
C PRO A 125 -5.38 24.17 -3.12
N TYR A 126 -5.25 22.87 -2.85
CA TYR A 126 -3.98 22.15 -2.84
C TYR A 126 -3.81 21.18 -4.02
N ALA A 127 -4.79 21.04 -4.90
CA ALA A 127 -4.78 20.07 -6.00
C ALA A 127 -3.50 20.13 -6.86
N LEU A 128 -2.97 21.32 -7.12
CA LEU A 128 -1.75 21.52 -7.92
C LEU A 128 -0.46 21.61 -7.08
N ARG A 129 -0.54 21.49 -5.76
CA ARG A 129 0.65 21.55 -4.89
C ARG A 129 1.42 20.23 -4.92
N ALA A 130 2.74 20.35 -4.77
CA ALA A 130 3.59 19.20 -4.50
C ALA A 130 3.42 18.73 -3.06
N GLY A 131 3.52 17.43 -2.83
CA GLY A 131 3.50 16.81 -1.52
C GLY A 131 3.90 15.35 -1.63
N HIS A 132 4.17 14.75 -0.48
CA HIS A 132 4.43 13.32 -0.29
C HIS A 132 3.57 12.81 0.87
N ASP A 133 3.60 11.52 1.15
CA ASP A 133 2.81 10.85 2.18
C ASP A 133 2.60 11.69 3.45
N ILE A 134 3.69 12.12 4.07
CA ILE A 134 3.66 12.89 5.32
C ILE A 134 2.78 14.14 5.23
N ASN A 135 2.74 14.81 4.06
CA ASN A 135 1.93 16.01 3.86
C ASN A 135 0.44 15.70 3.79
N TYR A 136 0.07 14.57 3.20
CA TYR A 136 -1.32 14.13 3.08
C TYR A 136 -1.84 13.64 4.42
N VAL A 137 -1.04 12.81 5.11
CA VAL A 137 -1.36 12.28 6.44
C VAL A 137 -1.44 13.39 7.49
N SER A 138 -0.62 14.46 7.37
CA SER A 138 -0.68 15.60 8.28
C SER A 138 -1.98 16.40 8.19
N LEU A 139 -2.50 16.57 6.96
CA LEU A 139 -3.75 17.31 6.75
C LEU A 139 -5.01 16.48 7.06
N SER A 140 -4.90 15.16 7.05
CA SER A 140 -6.00 14.26 7.43
C SER A 140 -6.23 14.19 8.94
N GLY A 141 -5.33 14.74 9.77
CA GLY A 141 -5.35 14.61 11.23
C GLY A 141 -4.67 13.34 11.76
N ALA A 142 -4.49 12.30 10.93
CA ALA A 142 -3.93 11.01 11.35
C ALA A 142 -2.51 11.14 11.93
N LEU A 143 -1.64 11.97 11.31
CA LEU A 143 -0.27 12.16 11.78
C LEU A 143 -0.22 12.75 13.19
N ALA A 144 -1.11 13.67 13.51
CA ALA A 144 -1.16 14.30 14.84
C ALA A 144 -1.48 13.29 15.95
N ALA A 145 -2.24 12.24 15.64
CA ALA A 145 -2.63 11.20 16.58
C ALA A 145 -1.55 10.13 16.82
N ILE A 146 -0.50 10.07 15.99
CA ILE A 146 0.54 9.04 16.06
C ILE A 146 1.79 9.57 16.77
N GLY A 147 2.21 8.94 17.85
CA GLY A 147 3.43 9.26 18.58
C GLY A 147 3.28 9.22 20.08
N GLU A 148 4.36 9.54 20.78
CA GLU A 148 4.41 9.57 22.24
C GLU A 148 3.80 10.87 22.80
N LYS A 149 3.31 10.79 24.05
CA LYS A 149 2.91 11.95 24.82
C LYS A 149 4.07 12.94 24.90
N ASP A 150 3.79 14.21 24.69
CA ASP A 150 4.76 15.31 24.77
C ASP A 150 5.92 15.25 23.75
N GLY A 151 5.94 14.22 22.87
CA GLY A 151 6.87 14.09 21.76
C GLY A 151 6.33 14.67 20.43
N PRO A 152 7.17 14.78 19.39
CA PRO A 152 6.69 15.11 18.05
C PRO A 152 5.81 13.98 17.48
N PRO A 153 4.94 14.28 16.49
CA PRO A 153 4.29 13.22 15.71
C PRO A 153 5.33 12.27 15.09
N ILE A 154 5.06 10.97 15.13
CA ILE A 154 5.94 9.95 14.55
C ILE A 154 5.46 9.61 13.16
N ILE A 155 6.39 9.63 12.18
CA ILE A 155 6.10 9.33 10.78
C ILE A 155 5.87 7.82 10.62
N PRO A 156 4.67 7.38 10.18
CA PRO A 156 4.34 5.96 10.03
C PRO A 156 4.86 5.37 8.70
N LEU A 157 6.05 5.78 8.24
CA LEU A 157 6.55 5.52 6.90
C LEU A 157 5.57 6.11 5.86
N ASN A 158 5.44 5.46 4.70
CA ASN A 158 4.42 5.78 3.69
C ASN A 158 3.27 4.75 3.67
N LEU A 159 3.02 4.12 4.82
CA LEU A 159 2.00 3.07 4.91
C LEU A 159 0.58 3.63 5.00
N VAL A 160 0.41 4.79 5.63
CA VAL A 160 -0.90 5.40 5.87
C VAL A 160 -1.39 6.19 4.66
N GLY A 161 -0.59 7.10 4.12
CA GLY A 161 -0.96 7.95 2.99
C GLY A 161 -0.87 7.22 1.65
N ASP A 162 0.36 6.84 1.24
CA ASP A 162 0.58 6.25 -0.08
C ASP A 162 -0.13 4.90 -0.24
N PHE A 163 0.01 3.98 0.72
CA PHE A 163 -0.46 2.62 0.53
C PHE A 163 -1.86 2.37 1.10
N GLY A 164 -2.12 2.69 2.37
CA GLY A 164 -3.43 2.46 2.99
C GLY A 164 -4.52 3.38 2.44
N GLY A 165 -4.33 4.69 2.60
CA GLY A 165 -5.27 5.73 2.15
C GLY A 165 -5.25 5.99 0.65
N GLY A 166 -4.14 5.66 -0.02
CA GLY A 166 -3.96 5.85 -1.46
C GLY A 166 -4.20 4.58 -2.26
N GLY A 167 -3.14 3.80 -2.47
CA GLY A 167 -3.14 2.67 -3.39
C GLY A 167 -4.21 1.62 -3.12
N MET A 168 -4.42 1.22 -1.85
CA MET A 168 -5.48 0.26 -1.51
C MET A 168 -6.88 0.82 -1.78
N LEU A 169 -7.16 2.10 -1.48
CA LEU A 169 -8.46 2.71 -1.81
C LEU A 169 -8.65 2.91 -3.31
N LEU A 170 -7.58 3.18 -4.08
CA LEU A 170 -7.65 3.14 -5.53
C LEU A 170 -8.06 1.75 -6.03
N VAL A 171 -7.46 0.68 -5.50
CA VAL A 171 -7.85 -0.70 -5.85
C VAL A 171 -9.32 -0.96 -5.52
N VAL A 172 -9.79 -0.57 -4.32
CA VAL A 172 -11.22 -0.70 -3.94
C VAL A 172 -12.12 0.05 -4.91
N GLY A 173 -11.78 1.30 -5.24
CA GLY A 173 -12.52 2.10 -6.21
C GLY A 173 -12.56 1.46 -7.60
N VAL A 174 -11.42 0.96 -8.09
CA VAL A 174 -11.32 0.25 -9.39
C VAL A 174 -12.19 -0.99 -9.39
N LEU A 175 -12.14 -1.83 -8.35
CA LEU A 175 -12.95 -3.06 -8.26
C LEU A 175 -14.45 -2.75 -8.21
N ALA A 176 -14.85 -1.74 -7.44
CA ALA A 176 -16.26 -1.29 -7.37
C ALA A 176 -16.76 -0.77 -8.72
N ALA A 177 -15.94 0.05 -9.40
CA ALA A 177 -16.30 0.59 -10.71
C ALA A 177 -16.31 -0.50 -11.81
N LEU A 178 -15.38 -1.47 -11.77
CA LEU A 178 -15.40 -2.63 -12.67
C LEU A 178 -16.67 -3.47 -12.48
N LEU A 179 -17.08 -3.72 -11.23
CA LEU A 179 -18.33 -4.44 -10.95
C LEU A 179 -19.53 -3.69 -11.54
N ARG A 180 -19.59 -2.37 -11.36
CA ARG A 180 -20.65 -1.54 -11.97
C ARG A 180 -20.58 -1.57 -13.49
N ALA A 181 -19.41 -1.42 -14.09
CA ALA A 181 -19.24 -1.45 -15.54
C ALA A 181 -19.66 -2.78 -16.16
N ARG A 182 -19.43 -3.90 -15.48
CA ARG A 182 -19.92 -5.22 -15.91
C ARG A 182 -21.46 -5.33 -15.95
N ILE A 183 -22.15 -4.62 -15.06
CA ILE A 183 -23.62 -4.64 -14.97
C ILE A 183 -24.25 -3.61 -15.93
N THR A 184 -23.66 -2.43 -16.03
CA THR A 184 -24.29 -1.28 -16.70
C THR A 184 -23.67 -0.93 -18.05
N SER A 185 -22.51 -1.51 -18.38
CA SER A 185 -21.65 -1.10 -19.50
C SER A 185 -21.14 0.35 -19.39
N GLN A 186 -21.16 0.92 -18.19
CA GLN A 186 -20.68 2.28 -17.92
C GLN A 186 -19.55 2.22 -16.88
N GLY A 187 -18.38 2.72 -17.26
CA GLY A 187 -17.25 2.94 -16.37
C GLY A 187 -17.44 4.15 -15.46
N ASP A 188 -16.36 4.54 -14.83
CA ASP A 188 -16.34 5.71 -13.93
C ASP A 188 -14.98 6.37 -13.87
N VAL A 189 -14.95 7.62 -13.41
CA VAL A 189 -13.74 8.34 -13.04
C VAL A 189 -13.61 8.33 -11.52
N ILE A 190 -12.54 7.75 -11.01
CA ILE A 190 -12.26 7.62 -9.59
C ILE A 190 -11.24 8.69 -9.22
N ASP A 191 -11.61 9.66 -8.39
CA ASP A 191 -10.68 10.59 -7.74
C ASP A 191 -10.23 9.97 -6.41
N ALA A 192 -9.03 9.37 -6.40
CA ALA A 192 -8.45 8.74 -5.23
C ALA A 192 -7.40 9.67 -4.61
N ALA A 193 -7.84 10.52 -3.70
CA ALA A 193 -6.96 11.45 -3.00
C ALA A 193 -6.40 10.82 -1.71
N MET A 194 -5.07 10.82 -1.55
CA MET A 194 -4.44 10.26 -0.35
C MET A 194 -4.84 10.98 0.93
N VAL A 195 -5.10 12.27 0.89
CA VAL A 195 -5.59 13.04 2.05
C VAL A 195 -6.97 12.54 2.50
N ASP A 196 -7.89 12.30 1.56
CA ASP A 196 -9.24 11.82 1.85
C ASP A 196 -9.19 10.38 2.37
N GLY A 197 -8.37 9.53 1.73
CA GLY A 197 -8.19 8.16 2.15
C GLY A 197 -7.55 8.04 3.53
N SER A 198 -6.56 8.86 3.86
CA SER A 198 -5.97 8.91 5.20
C SER A 198 -7.00 9.32 6.27
N ALA A 199 -7.88 10.26 5.94
CA ALA A 199 -8.98 10.63 6.82
C ALA A 199 -9.98 9.48 6.97
N MET A 200 -10.34 8.81 5.87
CA MET A 200 -11.29 7.68 5.87
C MET A 200 -10.82 6.52 6.73
N ILE A 201 -9.55 6.10 6.64
CA ILE A 201 -9.03 5.00 7.48
C ILE A 201 -8.94 5.39 8.97
N SER A 202 -9.00 6.67 9.29
CA SER A 202 -9.04 7.19 10.67
C SER A 202 -10.47 7.29 11.24
N SER A 203 -11.51 6.81 10.54
CA SER A 203 -12.92 6.96 10.90
C SER A 203 -13.25 6.54 12.33
N MET A 204 -12.64 5.44 12.83
CA MET A 204 -12.85 4.97 14.19
C MET A 204 -12.35 5.98 15.22
N ILE A 205 -11.21 6.59 15.00
CA ILE A 205 -10.62 7.59 15.91
C ILE A 205 -11.49 8.85 15.94
N TYR A 206 -11.98 9.32 14.77
CA TYR A 206 -12.95 10.40 14.69
C TYR A 206 -14.26 10.05 15.42
N GLY A 207 -14.72 8.80 15.32
CA GLY A 207 -15.88 8.31 16.06
C GLY A 207 -15.67 8.36 17.57
N PHE A 208 -14.51 7.92 18.05
CA PHE A 208 -14.16 7.99 19.48
C PHE A 208 -14.03 9.43 19.98
N LEU A 209 -13.42 10.31 19.19
CA LEU A 209 -13.35 11.74 19.50
C LEU A 209 -14.76 12.35 19.67
N GLY A 210 -15.66 12.07 18.73
CA GLY A 210 -17.05 12.55 18.79
C GLY A 210 -17.86 12.00 19.96
N GLN A 211 -17.49 10.84 20.49
CA GLN A 211 -18.12 10.21 21.68
C GLN A 211 -17.44 10.62 23.00
N GLY A 212 -16.39 11.43 22.99
CA GLY A 212 -15.61 11.78 24.18
C GLY A 212 -14.77 10.64 24.74
N LEU A 213 -14.52 9.59 23.96
CA LEU A 213 -13.69 8.44 24.32
C LEU A 213 -12.22 8.60 23.89
N TRP A 214 -11.93 9.63 23.12
CA TRP A 214 -10.60 9.98 22.64
C TRP A 214 -10.28 11.43 23.01
N GLU A 215 -9.11 11.65 23.58
CA GLU A 215 -8.55 12.99 23.78
C GLU A 215 -7.76 13.39 22.53
N ASP A 216 -7.92 14.64 22.08
CA ASP A 216 -7.16 15.18 20.95
C ASP A 216 -5.70 15.49 21.35
N GLN A 217 -5.08 14.49 21.97
CA GLN A 217 -3.69 14.44 22.39
C GLN A 217 -3.18 13.03 22.15
N ARG A 218 -2.02 12.88 21.50
CA ARG A 218 -1.42 11.56 21.25
C ARG A 218 -0.77 10.97 22.49
N GLY A 219 -0.66 9.64 22.54
CA GLY A 219 0.04 8.91 23.59
C GLY A 219 -0.68 8.92 24.94
N VAL A 220 -1.97 9.23 24.99
CA VAL A 220 -2.80 9.25 26.22
C VAL A 220 -4.06 8.41 26.07
N ASN A 221 -4.32 7.86 24.90
CA ASN A 221 -5.54 7.14 24.57
C ASN A 221 -5.34 5.62 24.58
N LEU A 222 -6.43 4.91 24.29
CA LEU A 222 -6.47 3.45 24.37
C LEU A 222 -5.56 2.77 23.31
N LEU A 223 -5.49 3.31 22.07
CA LEU A 223 -4.88 2.66 20.93
C LEU A 223 -3.60 3.36 20.42
N ASP A 224 -3.16 4.41 21.08
CA ASP A 224 -2.00 5.23 20.65
C ASP A 224 -0.75 5.01 21.54
N GLY A 225 -0.76 3.93 22.34
CA GLY A 225 0.29 3.65 23.30
C GLY A 225 0.10 4.32 24.66
N GLY A 226 -1.00 5.08 24.89
CA GLY A 226 -1.35 5.64 26.20
C GLY A 226 -1.69 4.56 27.21
N ALA A 227 -2.49 3.55 26.83
CA ALA A 227 -2.82 2.43 27.68
C ALA A 227 -1.62 1.49 27.89
N PRO A 228 -1.28 1.10 29.14
CA PRO A 228 -0.13 0.25 29.41
C PRO A 228 -0.26 -1.17 28.85
N PHE A 229 -1.48 -1.64 28.63
CA PHE A 229 -1.78 -2.94 28.04
C PHE A 229 -1.97 -2.89 26.52
N TYR A 230 -1.77 -1.72 25.90
CA TYR A 230 -1.70 -1.52 24.45
C TYR A 230 -0.50 -0.63 24.12
N SER A 231 0.69 -1.23 24.17
CA SER A 231 1.95 -0.49 24.05
C SER A 231 3.11 -1.44 23.73
N THR A 232 4.29 -0.87 23.47
CA THR A 232 5.53 -1.61 23.32
C THR A 232 6.45 -1.43 24.52
N TYR A 233 7.19 -2.48 24.88
CA TYR A 233 8.09 -2.49 26.04
C TYR A 233 9.46 -3.07 25.67
N ARG A 234 10.51 -2.43 26.19
CA ARG A 234 11.88 -2.84 25.96
C ARG A 234 12.21 -4.09 26.79
N THR A 235 12.84 -5.06 26.18
CA THR A 235 13.32 -6.30 26.77
C THR A 235 14.78 -6.21 27.24
N LYS A 236 15.24 -7.18 28.00
CA LYS A 236 16.60 -7.26 28.55
C LYS A 236 17.70 -7.17 27.48
N ASP A 237 17.45 -7.72 26.31
CA ASP A 237 18.37 -7.70 25.16
C ASP A 237 18.22 -6.43 24.27
N GLY A 238 17.46 -5.43 24.73
CA GLY A 238 17.27 -4.17 24.05
C GLY A 238 16.30 -4.21 22.85
N ARG A 239 15.62 -5.34 22.63
CA ARG A 239 14.53 -5.51 21.68
C ARG A 239 13.20 -5.11 22.31
N TYR A 240 12.07 -5.45 21.68
CA TYR A 240 10.76 -5.02 22.15
C TYR A 240 9.73 -6.14 22.08
N MET A 241 8.79 -6.13 23.04
CA MET A 241 7.52 -6.83 22.99
C MET A 241 6.39 -5.85 22.79
N ALA A 242 5.39 -6.24 22.00
CA ALA A 242 4.13 -5.51 21.84
C ALA A 242 3.04 -6.18 22.69
N LEU A 243 2.29 -5.38 23.43
CA LEU A 243 1.12 -5.81 24.21
C LEU A 243 -0.14 -5.22 23.56
N GLY A 244 -1.21 -6.02 23.47
CA GLY A 244 -2.48 -5.62 22.87
C GLY A 244 -3.71 -6.17 23.61
N ALA A 245 -3.61 -6.41 24.92
CA ALA A 245 -4.64 -7.07 25.74
C ALA A 245 -5.77 -6.10 26.12
N LEU A 246 -6.63 -5.77 25.16
CA LEU A 246 -7.73 -4.81 25.36
C LEU A 246 -8.86 -5.40 26.20
N GLU A 247 -9.36 -6.58 25.84
CA GLU A 247 -10.50 -7.22 26.51
C GLU A 247 -10.10 -7.75 27.89
N PRO A 248 -11.02 -7.75 28.89
CA PRO A 248 -10.71 -8.19 30.25
C PRO A 248 -10.19 -9.63 30.35
N GLY A 249 -10.63 -10.53 29.46
CA GLY A 249 -10.14 -11.91 29.40
C GLY A 249 -8.66 -11.97 29.02
N PHE A 250 -8.27 -11.31 27.96
CA PHE A 250 -6.87 -11.25 27.49
C PHE A 250 -5.98 -10.48 28.47
N TYR A 251 -6.53 -9.43 29.10
CA TYR A 251 -5.81 -8.70 30.12
C TYR A 251 -5.51 -9.56 31.34
N LYS A 252 -6.45 -10.41 31.77
CA LYS A 252 -6.23 -11.39 32.84
C LYS A 252 -5.11 -12.37 32.50
N GLU A 253 -5.09 -12.89 31.27
CA GLU A 253 -4.02 -13.76 30.77
C GLU A 253 -2.67 -13.02 30.74
N LEU A 254 -2.64 -11.77 30.27
CA LEU A 254 -1.44 -10.94 30.30
C LEU A 254 -0.91 -10.77 31.74
N LEU A 255 -1.77 -10.47 32.70
CA LEU A 255 -1.37 -10.33 34.10
C LEU A 255 -0.82 -11.65 34.68
N ALA A 256 -1.38 -12.78 34.28
CA ALA A 256 -0.87 -14.10 34.69
C ALA A 256 0.54 -14.35 34.12
N VAL A 257 0.75 -14.08 32.82
CA VAL A 257 2.04 -14.20 32.15
C VAL A 257 3.10 -13.29 32.80
N LEU A 258 2.72 -12.08 33.19
CA LEU A 258 3.62 -11.12 33.83
C LEU A 258 3.80 -11.35 35.35
N GLY A 259 3.07 -12.30 35.95
CA GLY A 259 3.09 -12.53 37.41
C GLY A 259 2.43 -11.40 38.21
N LEU A 260 1.50 -10.64 37.61
CA LEU A 260 0.83 -9.48 38.21
C LEU A 260 -0.64 -9.74 38.56
N ALA A 261 -1.11 -10.99 38.49
CA ALA A 261 -2.53 -11.32 38.73
C ALA A 261 -3.06 -10.90 40.13
N GLY A 262 -2.18 -10.84 41.12
CA GLY A 262 -2.54 -10.41 42.50
C GLY A 262 -2.21 -8.96 42.85
N ASP A 263 -1.73 -8.17 41.90
CA ASP A 263 -1.34 -6.77 42.13
C ASP A 263 -2.56 -5.85 42.07
N GLU A 264 -2.83 -5.12 43.15
CA GLU A 264 -4.01 -4.27 43.33
C GLU A 264 -4.06 -3.11 42.31
N ASP A 265 -2.91 -2.54 41.95
CA ASP A 265 -2.86 -1.44 40.94
C ASP A 265 -3.28 -1.91 39.56
N MET A 266 -3.10 -3.21 39.25
CA MET A 266 -3.43 -3.80 37.96
C MET A 266 -4.91 -4.20 37.83
N GLN A 267 -5.70 -4.18 38.91
CA GLN A 267 -7.10 -4.63 38.89
C GLN A 267 -8.05 -3.64 38.19
N SER A 268 -7.63 -2.38 38.00
CA SER A 268 -8.46 -1.32 37.43
C SER A 268 -7.97 -0.98 36.02
N GLN A 269 -8.10 -1.92 35.09
CA GLN A 269 -7.55 -1.83 33.71
C GLN A 269 -7.76 -0.47 33.05
N TYR A 270 -8.98 0.06 33.07
CA TYR A 270 -9.36 1.29 32.34
C TYR A 270 -9.28 2.57 33.20
N ASP A 271 -8.79 2.50 34.42
CA ASP A 271 -8.53 3.69 35.23
C ASP A 271 -7.26 4.39 34.75
N ARG A 272 -7.46 5.42 33.94
CA ARG A 272 -6.34 6.18 33.35
C ARG A 272 -5.40 6.78 34.39
N SER A 273 -5.89 7.10 35.59
CA SER A 273 -5.05 7.65 36.65
C SER A 273 -3.97 6.67 37.14
N LYS A 274 -4.22 5.38 36.97
CA LYS A 274 -3.29 4.29 37.34
C LYS A 274 -2.32 3.89 36.20
N TRP A 275 -2.60 4.28 34.96
CA TRP A 275 -1.80 3.88 33.81
C TRP A 275 -0.30 4.18 33.93
N PRO A 276 0.16 5.33 34.48
CA PRO A 276 1.60 5.55 34.69
C PRO A 276 2.27 4.52 35.61
N THR A 277 1.60 4.16 36.72
CA THR A 277 2.07 3.14 37.68
C THR A 277 2.10 1.75 37.02
N MET A 278 1.01 1.37 36.35
CA MET A 278 0.89 0.11 35.63
C MET A 278 1.98 -0.04 34.56
N ARG A 279 2.21 1.02 33.76
CA ARG A 279 3.27 1.07 32.76
C ARG A 279 4.64 0.81 33.36
N SER A 280 4.96 1.47 34.46
CA SER A 280 6.25 1.32 35.14
C SER A 280 6.47 -0.10 35.66
N LYS A 281 5.43 -0.74 36.20
CA LYS A 281 5.48 -2.14 36.67
C LYS A 281 5.71 -3.10 35.51
N ILE A 282 4.92 -2.98 34.42
CA ILE A 282 5.06 -3.82 33.23
C ILE A 282 6.44 -3.66 32.61
N ALA A 283 6.92 -2.43 32.44
CA ALA A 283 8.24 -2.15 31.85
C ALA A 283 9.37 -2.85 32.62
N ARG A 284 9.35 -2.76 33.97
CA ARG A 284 10.36 -3.39 34.82
C ARG A 284 10.34 -4.92 34.66
N ILE A 285 9.17 -5.54 34.59
CA ILE A 285 9.04 -6.99 34.45
C ILE A 285 9.52 -7.45 33.06
N ILE A 286 9.12 -6.74 32.01
CA ILE A 286 9.50 -7.11 30.64
C ILE A 286 11.03 -6.97 30.44
N GLU A 287 11.69 -6.04 31.13
CA GLU A 287 13.14 -5.86 31.09
C GLU A 287 13.93 -7.00 31.76
N GLU A 288 13.27 -7.88 32.53
CA GLU A 288 13.95 -9.01 33.21
C GLU A 288 14.33 -10.15 32.25
N LYS A 289 13.65 -10.29 31.12
CA LYS A 289 13.88 -11.36 30.11
C LYS A 289 14.13 -10.81 28.72
N THR A 290 14.75 -11.64 27.89
CA THR A 290 14.93 -11.35 26.47
C THR A 290 13.61 -11.45 25.71
N ARG A 291 13.56 -10.87 24.51
CA ARG A 291 12.39 -10.94 23.62
C ARG A 291 12.00 -12.40 23.34
N ASP A 292 12.99 -13.23 23.00
CA ASP A 292 12.75 -14.63 22.63
C ASP A 292 12.28 -15.47 23.83
N GLU A 293 12.76 -15.17 25.08
CA GLU A 293 12.22 -15.79 26.31
C GLU A 293 10.74 -15.37 26.56
N TRP A 294 10.39 -14.11 26.33
CA TRP A 294 9.00 -13.66 26.45
C TRP A 294 8.09 -14.27 25.38
N GLU A 295 8.56 -14.39 24.15
CA GLU A 295 7.83 -15.06 23.08
C GLU A 295 7.49 -16.50 23.44
N ALA A 296 8.49 -17.29 23.89
CA ALA A 296 8.28 -18.68 24.31
C ALA A 296 7.29 -18.82 25.48
N ILE A 297 7.23 -17.84 26.40
CA ILE A 297 6.24 -17.83 27.50
C ILE A 297 4.84 -17.49 27.01
N SER A 298 4.70 -16.55 26.08
CA SER A 298 3.41 -16.03 25.60
C SER A 298 2.78 -16.86 24.49
N GLU A 299 3.55 -17.65 23.75
CA GLU A 299 3.11 -18.37 22.54
C GLU A 299 1.90 -19.31 22.75
N THR A 300 1.74 -19.84 23.97
CA THR A 300 0.64 -20.77 24.30
C THR A 300 -0.48 -20.11 25.09
N THR A 301 -0.53 -18.78 25.15
CA THR A 301 -1.51 -18.01 25.93
C THR A 301 -2.27 -17.01 25.06
N ASP A 302 -3.45 -16.61 25.52
CA ASP A 302 -4.23 -15.54 24.91
C ASP A 302 -3.87 -14.14 25.50
N SER A 303 -2.60 -13.95 25.88
CA SER A 303 -2.13 -12.71 26.54
C SER A 303 -2.01 -11.50 25.60
N CYS A 304 -2.25 -11.65 24.32
CA CYS A 304 -2.02 -10.63 23.28
C CYS A 304 -0.61 -10.00 23.36
N MET A 305 0.39 -10.83 23.63
CA MET A 305 1.79 -10.43 23.73
C MET A 305 2.61 -11.06 22.61
N THR A 306 3.28 -10.24 21.79
CA THR A 306 4.05 -10.70 20.63
C THR A 306 5.39 -9.98 20.50
N PRO A 307 6.42 -10.62 19.90
CA PRO A 307 7.69 -9.97 19.63
C PRO A 307 7.55 -8.88 18.56
N VAL A 308 8.28 -7.77 18.72
CA VAL A 308 8.45 -6.79 17.62
C VAL A 308 9.62 -7.26 16.77
N LEU A 309 9.33 -7.68 15.55
CA LEU A 309 10.30 -8.21 14.60
C LEU A 309 10.83 -7.12 13.66
N SER A 310 12.09 -7.19 13.30
CA SER A 310 12.66 -6.40 12.22
C SER A 310 12.19 -6.93 10.84
N LEU A 311 12.34 -6.14 9.77
CA LEU A 311 12.05 -6.56 8.40
C LEU A 311 12.86 -7.78 7.96
N LYS A 312 14.05 -8.03 8.54
CA LYS A 312 14.87 -9.20 8.24
C LYS A 312 14.46 -10.44 9.04
N GLU A 313 13.83 -10.25 10.19
CA GLU A 313 13.35 -11.34 11.07
C GLU A 313 11.97 -11.82 10.65
N ALA A 314 11.07 -10.91 10.28
CA ALA A 314 9.69 -11.24 9.96
C ALA A 314 9.51 -12.38 8.93
N PRO A 315 10.28 -12.46 7.83
CA PRO A 315 10.17 -13.57 6.88
C PRO A 315 10.63 -14.94 7.45
N LYS A 316 11.42 -14.93 8.51
CA LYS A 316 11.99 -16.14 9.14
C LYS A 316 11.16 -16.64 10.32
N HIS A 317 10.23 -15.83 10.79
CA HIS A 317 9.37 -16.16 11.91
C HIS A 317 8.41 -17.29 11.53
N HIS A 318 8.19 -18.25 12.44
CA HIS A 318 7.38 -19.46 12.18
C HIS A 318 5.96 -19.13 11.67
N VAL A 319 5.30 -18.13 12.25
CA VAL A 319 3.98 -17.68 11.78
C VAL A 319 4.01 -17.22 10.32
N ALA A 320 5.06 -16.51 9.91
CA ALA A 320 5.21 -16.06 8.53
C ALA A 320 5.54 -17.23 7.58
N GLN A 321 6.33 -18.19 8.04
CA GLN A 321 6.69 -19.40 7.28
C GLN A 321 5.48 -20.31 7.08
N GLU A 322 4.73 -20.64 8.14
CA GLU A 322 3.52 -21.46 8.05
C GLU A 322 2.45 -20.81 7.18
N ARG A 323 2.36 -19.50 7.22
CA ARG A 323 1.45 -18.74 6.36
C ARG A 323 2.03 -18.47 4.97
N GLU A 324 3.27 -18.84 4.69
CA GLU A 324 3.95 -18.48 3.44
C GLU A 324 3.73 -16.99 3.11
N ALA A 325 3.93 -16.12 4.13
CA ALA A 325 3.61 -14.70 4.03
C ALA A 325 4.60 -13.92 3.18
N PHE A 326 5.75 -14.53 2.87
CA PHE A 326 6.79 -13.95 2.02
C PHE A 326 7.16 -14.90 0.90
N VAL A 327 7.67 -14.35 -0.20
CA VAL A 327 8.12 -15.06 -1.38
C VAL A 327 9.42 -14.45 -1.87
N GLU A 328 10.28 -15.26 -2.47
CA GLU A 328 11.49 -14.75 -3.14
C GLU A 328 11.22 -14.62 -4.64
N VAL A 329 11.42 -13.42 -5.19
CA VAL A 329 11.29 -13.12 -6.61
C VAL A 329 12.56 -12.41 -7.07
N ALA A 330 13.25 -12.96 -8.04
CA ALA A 330 14.51 -12.44 -8.59
C ALA A 330 15.58 -12.12 -7.51
N GLY A 331 15.64 -12.96 -6.45
CA GLY A 331 16.60 -12.80 -5.35
C GLY A 331 16.18 -11.78 -4.28
N VAL A 332 14.94 -11.26 -4.35
CA VAL A 332 14.38 -10.33 -3.35
C VAL A 332 13.27 -11.01 -2.57
N ILE A 333 13.45 -11.10 -1.24
CA ILE A 333 12.39 -11.55 -0.33
C ILE A 333 11.38 -10.42 -0.20
N GLN A 334 10.13 -10.69 -0.51
CA GLN A 334 9.05 -9.70 -0.54
C GLN A 334 7.74 -10.30 -0.03
N PRO A 335 6.77 -9.48 0.43
CA PRO A 335 5.47 -9.98 0.85
C PRO A 335 4.76 -10.73 -0.28
N ALA A 336 4.18 -11.89 0.05
CA ALA A 336 3.36 -12.66 -0.87
C ALA A 336 1.99 -11.99 -1.09
N LEU A 337 1.24 -12.47 -2.10
CA LEU A 337 -0.12 -12.01 -2.36
C LEU A 337 -1.02 -12.14 -1.11
N ALA A 338 -1.75 -11.09 -0.82
CA ALA A 338 -2.85 -11.04 0.15
C ALA A 338 -4.03 -10.25 -0.46
N PRO A 339 -5.32 -10.63 -0.18
CA PRO A 339 -5.77 -11.79 0.60
C PRO A 339 -5.59 -13.12 -0.13
N ARG A 340 -5.76 -14.24 0.58
CA ARG A 340 -5.78 -15.60 0.00
C ARG A 340 -7.19 -15.95 -0.47
N PHE A 341 -7.28 -16.59 -1.61
CA PHE A 341 -8.54 -17.09 -2.14
C PHE A 341 -8.58 -18.62 -2.06
N SER A 342 -9.70 -19.18 -1.59
CA SER A 342 -9.87 -20.64 -1.43
C SER A 342 -9.88 -21.39 -2.77
N LEU A 343 -10.29 -20.73 -3.85
CA LEU A 343 -10.30 -21.27 -5.20
C LEU A 343 -8.92 -21.17 -5.91
N ASP A 344 -7.95 -20.51 -5.31
CA ASP A 344 -6.58 -20.38 -5.80
C ASP A 344 -5.61 -20.79 -4.67
N PRO A 345 -5.62 -22.07 -4.28
CA PRO A 345 -4.82 -22.55 -3.14
C PRO A 345 -3.31 -22.56 -3.45
N GLU A 346 -2.95 -22.72 -4.73
CA GLU A 346 -1.55 -22.66 -5.16
C GLU A 346 -1.15 -21.19 -5.35
N ARG A 347 -0.29 -20.70 -4.47
CA ARG A 347 0.28 -19.37 -4.59
C ARG A 347 1.21 -19.33 -5.79
N CYS A 348 0.73 -18.75 -6.88
CA CYS A 348 1.61 -18.43 -7.98
C CYS A 348 2.66 -17.43 -7.49
N ILE A 349 3.93 -17.79 -7.57
CA ILE A 349 5.04 -16.85 -7.38
C ILE A 349 4.89 -15.78 -8.47
N PRO A 350 4.81 -14.48 -8.11
CA PRO A 350 4.70 -13.43 -9.11
C PRO A 350 5.93 -13.44 -10.03
N GLN A 351 5.73 -13.05 -11.26
CA GLN A 351 6.86 -12.79 -12.14
C GLN A 351 7.63 -11.56 -11.63
N ARG A 352 8.93 -11.47 -11.93
CA ARG A 352 9.71 -10.28 -11.64
C ARG A 352 9.14 -9.03 -12.33
N ALA A 353 9.58 -7.87 -11.90
CA ALA A 353 9.33 -6.65 -12.65
C ALA A 353 9.94 -6.72 -14.07
N PRO A 354 9.26 -6.16 -15.08
CA PRO A 354 9.83 -6.06 -16.43
C PRO A 354 10.91 -4.97 -16.46
N MET A 355 11.86 -5.12 -17.36
CA MET A 355 12.70 -3.99 -17.76
C MET A 355 11.85 -2.94 -18.48
N ILE A 356 12.24 -1.66 -18.38
CA ILE A 356 11.56 -0.58 -19.10
C ILE A 356 11.56 -0.90 -20.61
N GLY A 357 10.37 -0.98 -21.20
CA GLY A 357 10.18 -1.29 -22.61
C GLY A 357 10.34 -2.78 -22.99
N GLU A 358 10.44 -3.69 -22.04
CA GLU A 358 10.65 -5.12 -22.31
C GLU A 358 9.60 -5.71 -23.26
N ASN A 359 8.35 -5.28 -23.13
CA ASN A 359 7.25 -5.80 -23.93
C ASN A 359 6.79 -4.85 -25.06
N THR A 360 7.55 -3.80 -25.36
CA THR A 360 7.15 -2.77 -26.34
C THR A 360 6.74 -3.37 -27.69
N VAL A 361 7.57 -4.24 -28.26
CA VAL A 361 7.32 -4.83 -29.59
C VAL A 361 6.12 -5.78 -29.57
N GLU A 362 5.99 -6.57 -28.51
CA GLU A 362 4.89 -7.53 -28.36
C GLU A 362 3.55 -6.80 -28.24
N ILE A 363 3.47 -5.80 -27.36
CA ILE A 363 2.28 -4.99 -27.16
C ILE A 363 1.87 -4.26 -28.45
N MET A 364 2.84 -3.69 -29.20
CA MET A 364 2.55 -3.03 -30.47
C MET A 364 1.98 -4.01 -31.52
N ARG A 365 2.51 -5.26 -31.58
CA ARG A 365 1.96 -6.31 -32.45
C ARG A 365 0.53 -6.67 -32.06
N GLU A 366 0.24 -6.82 -30.81
CA GLU A 366 -1.11 -7.10 -30.31
C GLU A 366 -2.10 -5.95 -30.62
N LEU A 367 -1.61 -4.72 -30.68
CA LEU A 367 -2.39 -3.56 -31.11
C LEU A 367 -2.66 -3.56 -32.63
N GLY A 368 -1.94 -4.38 -33.40
CA GLY A 368 -2.13 -4.54 -34.83
C GLY A 368 -1.12 -3.77 -35.70
N TYR A 369 -0.03 -3.24 -35.11
CA TYR A 369 1.02 -2.58 -35.87
C TYR A 369 1.81 -3.62 -36.68
N ALA A 370 2.08 -3.33 -37.96
CA ALA A 370 2.96 -4.13 -38.80
C ALA A 370 4.43 -3.99 -38.36
N LEU A 371 5.26 -4.98 -38.66
CA LEU A 371 6.69 -4.94 -38.30
C LEU A 371 7.41 -3.69 -38.80
N GLN A 372 7.09 -3.25 -40.00
CA GLN A 372 7.66 -2.04 -40.61
C GLN A 372 7.30 -0.78 -39.83
N ASP A 373 6.07 -0.70 -39.33
CA ASP A 373 5.62 0.43 -38.49
C ASP A 373 6.34 0.42 -37.15
N ILE A 374 6.48 -0.76 -36.53
CA ILE A 374 7.21 -0.93 -35.25
C ILE A 374 8.67 -0.50 -35.41
N ASP A 375 9.35 -0.93 -36.48
CA ASP A 375 10.73 -0.54 -36.75
C ASP A 375 10.85 0.98 -37.01
N SER A 376 9.85 1.61 -37.65
CA SER A 376 9.77 3.07 -37.79
C SER A 376 9.66 3.76 -36.45
N PHE A 377 8.73 3.28 -35.56
CA PHE A 377 8.54 3.85 -34.22
C PHE A 377 9.80 3.78 -33.37
N LEU A 378 10.56 2.67 -33.46
CA LEU A 378 11.81 2.49 -32.72
C LEU A 378 12.92 3.41 -33.29
N SER A 379 13.08 3.45 -34.61
CA SER A 379 14.12 4.26 -35.27
C SER A 379 13.86 5.78 -35.09
N GLU A 380 12.61 6.20 -35.08
CA GLU A 380 12.19 7.59 -34.83
C GLU A 380 12.17 7.96 -33.36
N LYS A 381 12.51 7.04 -32.44
CA LYS A 381 12.44 7.22 -30.98
C LYS A 381 11.05 7.63 -30.49
N VAL A 382 10.00 7.06 -31.05
CA VAL A 382 8.62 7.15 -30.60
C VAL A 382 8.34 6.12 -29.52
N ALA A 383 8.88 4.90 -29.71
CA ALA A 383 8.89 3.82 -28.75
C ALA A 383 10.30 3.29 -28.54
N TYR A 384 10.55 2.57 -27.44
CA TYR A 384 11.87 2.15 -27.02
C TYR A 384 11.86 0.68 -26.57
N ARG A 385 13.00 0.01 -26.74
CA ARG A 385 13.30 -1.31 -26.15
C ARG A 385 14.25 -1.14 -24.97
N PRO A 386 14.47 -2.19 -24.15
CA PRO A 386 15.53 -2.18 -23.16
C PRO A 386 16.89 -1.92 -23.81
N GLY A 387 17.58 -0.89 -23.33
CA GLY A 387 18.91 -0.52 -23.81
C GLY A 387 18.96 0.43 -25.01
N ASP A 388 17.81 0.92 -25.51
CA ASP A 388 17.73 1.94 -26.57
C ASP A 388 18.11 3.34 -26.08
#